data_c5cdc27bbb4f5edbe27aad1b9e9414dd
#
_entry.id   c5cdc27bbb4f5edbe27aad1b9e9414dd
#
_cell.length_a   1.000
_cell.length_b   1.000
_cell.length_c   1.000
_cell.angle_alpha   90.00
_cell.angle_beta   90.00
_cell.angle_gamma   90.00
#
_symmetry.space_group_name_H-M   'P 1'
#
loop_
_entity.id
_entity.type
_entity.pdbx_description
1 polymer ?
#
loop_
_entity_poly.entity_id
_entity_poly.type
_entity_poly.pdbx_seq_one_letter_code
_entity_poly.pdbx_strand_id
1 'polypeptide(L)'
;MADPRGFLKVTERETAKRRPVEVRIRDWKEVYEPRDPAVISKQASRCMDCGVPFCHQGCPLGNLIPEWNDLVWREDHKGAIDRLHKTNNFPEFTGRLCPAPCESSCVLGINQPAVTIKEIEVSVIDQAFDDGLVQPHAPERLTGKTVAVVGSGPAGLAAAQQLTRA
;
A
#
# COMPACT_ATOMS: atom_id res chain seq x y z
N MET A 1 -13.24 -4.32 -9.55
CA MET A 1 -12.30 -4.56 -10.67
C MET A 1 -11.86 -3.21 -11.20
N ALA A 2 -10.57 -2.91 -11.16
CA ALA A 2 -9.99 -1.74 -11.82
C ALA A 2 -10.39 -1.72 -13.30
N ASP A 3 -9.83 -0.89 -14.16
CA ASP A 3 -10.20 -0.91 -15.58
C ASP A 3 -10.04 -2.34 -16.15
N PRO A 4 -11.11 -3.01 -16.62
CA PRO A 4 -11.03 -4.37 -17.17
C PRO A 4 -10.02 -4.53 -18.34
N ARG A 5 -9.62 -3.42 -18.94
CA ARG A 5 -8.64 -3.36 -20.04
C ARG A 5 -7.43 -2.48 -19.70
N GLY A 6 -7.27 -2.06 -18.46
CA GLY A 6 -6.20 -1.15 -18.05
C GLY A 6 -4.82 -1.73 -18.38
N PHE A 7 -4.59 -2.99 -18.08
CA PHE A 7 -3.34 -3.69 -18.38
C PHE A 7 -3.05 -3.84 -19.90
N LEU A 8 -4.07 -3.74 -20.75
CA LEU A 8 -3.90 -3.73 -22.20
C LEU A 8 -3.60 -2.34 -22.77
N LYS A 9 -4.11 -1.29 -22.09
CA LYS A 9 -3.96 0.11 -22.51
C LYS A 9 -2.67 0.73 -21.95
N VAL A 10 -2.33 0.39 -20.73
CA VAL A 10 -1.18 0.93 -19.97
C VAL A 10 -0.15 -0.18 -19.82
N THR A 11 0.72 -0.35 -20.79
CA THR A 11 1.73 -1.42 -20.80
C THR A 11 2.99 -1.03 -20.06
N GLU A 12 3.26 0.26 -19.91
CA GLU A 12 4.46 0.76 -19.29
C GLU A 12 4.31 0.91 -17.77
N ARG A 13 5.36 0.54 -17.06
CA ARG A 13 5.50 0.75 -15.64
C ARG A 13 6.16 2.09 -15.39
N GLU A 14 5.43 3.01 -14.76
CA GLU A 14 5.94 4.30 -14.32
C GLU A 14 6.13 4.29 -12.80
N THR A 15 7.30 4.75 -12.32
CA THR A 15 7.64 4.87 -10.90
C THR A 15 8.15 6.27 -10.59
N ALA A 16 8.02 6.68 -9.32
CA ALA A 16 8.53 7.98 -8.89
C ALA A 16 10.04 8.08 -9.13
N LYS A 17 10.46 9.23 -9.59
CA LYS A 17 11.87 9.55 -9.76
C LYS A 17 12.54 9.70 -8.40
N ARG A 18 13.82 9.41 -8.35
CA ARG A 18 14.63 9.69 -7.16
C ARG A 18 15.24 11.09 -7.28
N ARG A 19 15.24 11.81 -6.18
CA ARG A 19 15.97 13.09 -6.07
C ARG A 19 17.45 12.86 -6.41
N PRO A 20 18.15 13.84 -7.02
CA PRO A 20 19.56 13.72 -7.35
C PRO A 20 20.40 13.30 -6.12
N VAL A 21 21.41 12.45 -6.32
CA VAL A 21 22.21 11.90 -5.23
C VAL A 21 22.88 13.02 -4.43
N GLU A 22 23.42 14.04 -5.11
CA GLU A 22 24.13 15.16 -4.51
C GLU A 22 23.25 16.01 -3.58
N VAL A 23 21.91 15.96 -3.80
CA VAL A 23 20.93 16.66 -2.96
C VAL A 23 20.54 15.78 -1.76
N ARG A 24 20.14 14.53 -2.02
CA ARG A 24 19.60 13.66 -0.97
C ARG A 24 20.59 13.18 0.07
N ILE A 25 21.88 13.21 -0.22
CA ILE A 25 22.94 12.91 0.78
C ILE A 25 23.18 14.06 1.76
N ARG A 26 22.60 15.24 1.52
CA ARG A 26 22.80 16.45 2.36
C ARG A 26 21.64 16.69 3.32
N ASP A 27 20.60 15.90 3.25
CA ASP A 27 19.42 16.03 4.11
C ASP A 27 18.82 14.66 4.48
N TRP A 28 17.80 14.67 5.36
CA TRP A 28 17.04 13.49 5.81
C TRP A 28 15.62 13.47 5.22
N LYS A 29 15.40 14.16 4.09
CA LYS A 29 14.10 14.20 3.45
C LYS A 29 13.86 12.96 2.60
N GLU A 30 12.60 12.81 2.14
CA GLU A 30 12.20 11.74 1.25
C GLU A 30 13.15 11.60 0.04
N VAL A 31 13.48 10.36 -0.30
CA VAL A 31 14.38 10.04 -1.42
C VAL A 31 13.70 10.24 -2.77
N TYR A 32 12.40 9.99 -2.83
CA TYR A 32 11.61 10.08 -4.05
C TYR A 32 11.00 11.46 -4.23
N GLU A 33 10.81 11.85 -5.49
CA GLU A 33 10.03 13.03 -5.85
C GLU A 33 8.54 12.76 -5.55
N PRO A 34 7.73 13.82 -5.33
CA PRO A 34 6.28 13.67 -5.14
C PRO A 34 5.65 12.89 -6.29
N ARG A 35 4.69 12.06 -5.97
CA ARG A 35 3.96 11.23 -6.94
C ARG A 35 2.75 11.99 -7.46
N ASP A 36 2.58 11.97 -8.78
CA ASP A 36 1.37 12.49 -9.41
C ASP A 36 0.21 11.50 -9.17
N PRO A 37 -0.89 11.93 -8.50
CA PRO A 37 -2.06 11.07 -8.28
C PRO A 37 -2.64 10.48 -9.56
N ALA A 38 -2.62 11.21 -10.67
CA ALA A 38 -3.09 10.72 -11.96
C ALA A 38 -2.24 9.56 -12.49
N VAL A 39 -0.91 9.64 -12.29
CA VAL A 39 0.00 8.53 -12.64
C VAL A 39 -0.28 7.32 -11.73
N ILE A 40 -0.51 7.54 -10.44
CA ILE A 40 -0.83 6.44 -9.50
C ILE A 40 -2.12 5.74 -9.87
N SER A 41 -3.21 6.48 -10.15
CA SER A 41 -4.48 5.91 -10.62
C SER A 41 -4.29 5.13 -11.94
N LYS A 42 -3.55 5.70 -12.90
CA LYS A 42 -3.18 5.03 -14.16
C LYS A 42 -2.40 3.73 -13.92
N GLN A 43 -1.43 3.72 -13.00
CA GLN A 43 -0.67 2.52 -12.66
C GLN A 43 -1.54 1.47 -11.94
N ALA A 44 -2.46 1.89 -11.07
CA ALA A 44 -3.41 1.01 -10.39
C ALA A 44 -4.35 0.31 -11.39
N SER A 45 -4.75 1.00 -12.47
CA SER A 45 -5.59 0.42 -13.53
C SER A 45 -4.96 -0.79 -14.24
N ARG A 46 -3.64 -0.97 -14.12
CA ARG A 46 -2.94 -2.13 -14.69
C ARG A 46 -3.23 -3.44 -13.94
N CYS A 47 -3.84 -3.36 -12.77
CA CYS A 47 -4.21 -4.55 -12.01
C CYS A 47 -5.30 -5.34 -12.74
N MET A 48 -5.03 -6.63 -13.01
CA MET A 48 -5.96 -7.52 -13.72
C MET A 48 -7.08 -8.07 -12.82
N ASP A 49 -7.04 -7.78 -11.51
CA ASP A 49 -7.97 -8.35 -10.52
C ASP A 49 -8.09 -9.88 -10.64
N CYS A 50 -6.96 -10.56 -10.52
CA CYS A 50 -6.89 -12.01 -10.69
C CYS A 50 -7.78 -12.73 -9.67
N GLY A 51 -8.61 -13.68 -10.11
CA GLY A 51 -9.44 -14.51 -9.23
C GLY A 51 -8.62 -15.36 -8.25
N VAL A 52 -7.36 -15.69 -8.60
CA VAL A 52 -6.34 -16.23 -7.70
C VAL A 52 -5.19 -15.23 -7.65
N PRO A 53 -5.20 -14.30 -6.69
CA PRO A 53 -4.21 -13.22 -6.65
C PRO A 53 -2.90 -13.69 -6.03
N PHE A 54 -1.95 -14.15 -6.84
CA PHE A 54 -0.62 -14.58 -6.39
C PHE A 54 0.12 -13.48 -5.63
N CYS A 55 -0.18 -12.21 -5.89
CA CYS A 55 0.37 -11.09 -5.13
C CYS A 55 -0.01 -11.13 -3.63
N HIS A 56 -1.20 -11.63 -3.25
CA HIS A 56 -1.57 -11.88 -1.85
C HIS A 56 -0.66 -12.92 -1.21
N GLN A 57 -0.43 -14.04 -1.90
CA GLN A 57 0.40 -15.13 -1.39
C GLN A 57 1.87 -14.73 -1.35
N GLY A 58 2.30 -13.91 -2.29
CA GLY A 58 3.65 -13.36 -2.31
C GLY A 58 3.90 -12.29 -1.23
N CYS A 59 2.85 -11.75 -0.63
CA CYS A 59 2.96 -10.77 0.45
C CYS A 59 2.91 -11.47 1.81
N PRO A 60 3.96 -11.34 2.68
CA PRO A 60 3.93 -11.93 4.02
C PRO A 60 2.79 -11.44 4.92
N LEU A 61 2.26 -10.24 4.65
CA LEU A 61 1.11 -9.67 5.36
C LEU A 61 -0.22 -10.13 4.77
N GLY A 62 -0.24 -10.78 3.61
CA GLY A 62 -1.47 -11.13 2.90
C GLY A 62 -2.28 -9.91 2.47
N ASN A 63 -1.62 -8.85 2.02
CA ASN A 63 -2.28 -7.61 1.60
C ASN A 63 -3.31 -7.83 0.50
N LEU A 64 -4.48 -7.20 0.64
CA LEU A 64 -5.62 -7.29 -0.28
C LEU A 64 -5.40 -6.42 -1.53
N ILE A 65 -4.36 -6.74 -2.28
CA ILE A 65 -3.75 -5.89 -3.32
C ILE A 65 -4.71 -5.55 -4.47
N PRO A 66 -5.43 -6.49 -5.09
CA PRO A 66 -6.37 -6.14 -6.15
C PRO A 66 -7.46 -5.18 -5.70
N GLU A 67 -7.95 -5.37 -4.47
CA GLU A 67 -9.06 -4.59 -3.93
C GLU A 67 -8.68 -3.12 -3.74
N TRP A 68 -7.55 -2.83 -3.10
CA TRP A 68 -7.15 -1.44 -2.95
C TRP A 68 -6.62 -0.82 -4.26
N ASN A 69 -6.11 -1.60 -5.21
CA ASN A 69 -5.82 -1.09 -6.55
C ASN A 69 -7.09 -0.63 -7.29
N ASP A 70 -8.19 -1.38 -7.16
CA ASP A 70 -9.49 -0.98 -7.71
C ASP A 70 -9.97 0.35 -7.10
N LEU A 71 -9.88 0.47 -5.78
CA LEU A 71 -10.30 1.69 -5.06
C LEU A 71 -9.44 2.91 -5.44
N VAL A 72 -8.12 2.73 -5.58
CA VAL A 72 -7.22 3.79 -6.05
C VAL A 72 -7.57 4.22 -7.47
N TRP A 73 -7.83 3.28 -8.37
CA TRP A 73 -8.25 3.61 -9.73
C TRP A 73 -9.57 4.38 -9.77
N ARG A 74 -10.49 4.09 -8.86
CA ARG A 74 -11.78 4.79 -8.73
C ARG A 74 -11.69 6.10 -7.94
N GLU A 75 -10.51 6.45 -7.48
CA GLU A 75 -10.27 7.63 -6.64
C GLU A 75 -11.04 7.59 -5.29
N ASP A 76 -11.39 6.40 -4.82
CA ASP A 76 -11.95 6.19 -3.49
C ASP A 76 -10.82 6.09 -2.44
N HIS A 77 -10.28 7.24 -2.06
CA HIS A 77 -9.16 7.35 -1.11
C HIS A 77 -9.49 6.75 0.25
N LYS A 78 -10.73 6.99 0.74
CA LYS A 78 -11.18 6.45 2.03
C LYS A 78 -11.28 4.92 2.00
N GLY A 79 -11.90 4.37 0.97
CA GLY A 79 -12.00 2.93 0.79
C GLY A 79 -10.61 2.29 0.64
N ALA A 80 -9.70 2.93 -0.11
CA ALA A 80 -8.35 2.43 -0.35
C ALA A 80 -7.55 2.30 0.96
N ILE A 81 -7.52 3.34 1.80
CA ILE A 81 -6.80 3.29 3.09
C ILE A 81 -7.46 2.32 4.07
N ASP A 82 -8.78 2.28 4.14
CA ASP A 82 -9.50 1.33 5.00
C ASP A 82 -9.18 -0.13 4.60
N ARG A 83 -9.09 -0.40 3.29
CA ARG A 83 -8.75 -1.71 2.78
C ARG A 83 -7.29 -2.07 3.04
N LEU A 84 -6.37 -1.14 2.85
CA LEU A 84 -4.95 -1.33 3.10
C LEU A 84 -4.67 -1.58 4.59
N HIS A 85 -5.27 -0.82 5.48
CA HIS A 85 -5.12 -0.96 6.93
C HIS A 85 -5.72 -2.24 7.52
N LYS A 86 -6.50 -3.01 6.76
CA LYS A 86 -7.00 -4.31 7.25
C LYS A 86 -5.90 -5.33 7.47
N THR A 87 -4.86 -5.29 6.69
CA THR A 87 -3.75 -6.25 6.72
C THR A 87 -2.41 -5.61 7.01
N ASN A 88 -2.24 -4.31 6.75
CA ASN A 88 -0.99 -3.61 6.93
C ASN A 88 -1.15 -2.44 7.94
N ASN A 89 -0.45 -2.53 9.06
CA ASN A 89 -0.51 -1.51 10.11
C ASN A 89 0.37 -0.30 9.82
N PHE A 90 1.40 -0.45 8.97
CA PHE A 90 2.43 0.57 8.70
C PHE A 90 2.78 0.68 7.21
N PRO A 91 1.81 1.05 6.34
CA PRO A 91 2.07 1.19 4.91
C PRO A 91 3.14 2.23 4.58
N GLU A 92 3.30 3.25 5.43
CA GLU A 92 4.33 4.29 5.31
C GLU A 92 5.75 3.75 5.38
N PHE A 93 5.96 2.66 6.12
CA PHE A 93 7.27 1.98 6.20
C PHE A 93 7.40 0.90 5.13
N THR A 94 6.41 0.02 5.00
CA THR A 94 6.47 -1.07 4.04
C THR A 94 6.49 -0.57 2.60
N GLY A 95 5.71 0.45 2.28
CA GLY A 95 5.73 1.08 0.96
C GLY A 95 7.06 1.72 0.58
N ARG A 96 7.95 2.01 1.56
CA ARG A 96 9.29 2.55 1.31
C ARG A 96 10.39 1.48 1.38
N LEU A 97 10.31 0.56 2.33
CA LEU A 97 11.43 -0.32 2.68
C LEU A 97 11.26 -1.76 2.21
N CYS A 98 10.03 -2.23 1.96
CA CYS A 98 9.76 -3.59 1.55
C CYS A 98 10.41 -3.92 0.20
N PRO A 99 11.02 -5.10 0.02
CA PRO A 99 11.54 -5.55 -1.28
C PRO A 99 10.44 -5.89 -2.30
N ALA A 100 9.16 -5.79 -1.90
CA ALA A 100 7.97 -6.00 -2.71
C ALA A 100 7.90 -7.39 -3.39
N PRO A 101 7.93 -8.50 -2.62
CA PRO A 101 7.79 -9.85 -3.18
C PRO A 101 6.42 -10.04 -3.88
N CYS A 102 5.42 -9.26 -3.50
CA CYS A 102 4.13 -9.19 -4.18
C CYS A 102 4.24 -8.78 -5.66
N GLU A 103 5.16 -7.87 -6.00
CA GLU A 103 5.42 -7.47 -7.39
C GLU A 103 6.09 -8.60 -8.18
N SER A 104 7.01 -9.34 -7.57
CA SER A 104 7.62 -10.52 -8.17
C SER A 104 6.60 -11.64 -8.42
N SER A 105 5.55 -11.71 -7.60
CA SER A 105 4.46 -12.67 -7.71
C SER A 105 3.30 -12.18 -8.59
N CYS A 106 3.39 -10.97 -9.12
CA CYS A 106 2.33 -10.40 -9.96
C CYS A 106 2.21 -11.15 -11.29
N VAL A 107 1.03 -11.71 -11.59
CA VAL A 107 0.77 -12.47 -12.81
C VAL A 107 1.01 -11.65 -14.08
N LEU A 108 0.73 -10.35 -14.03
CA LEU A 108 1.05 -9.44 -15.15
C LEU A 108 2.54 -9.46 -15.48
N GLY A 109 3.40 -9.72 -14.49
CA GLY A 109 4.85 -9.81 -14.63
C GLY A 109 5.36 -10.90 -15.58
N ILE A 110 4.49 -11.84 -16.00
CA ILE A 110 4.82 -12.89 -16.99
C ILE A 110 5.02 -12.29 -18.39
N ASN A 111 4.17 -11.34 -18.78
CA ASN A 111 4.15 -10.79 -20.13
C ASN A 111 4.51 -9.31 -20.24
N GLN A 112 4.46 -8.59 -19.11
CA GLN A 112 4.68 -7.15 -19.02
C GLN A 112 5.36 -6.80 -17.69
N PRO A 113 5.88 -5.59 -17.50
CA PRO A 113 6.33 -5.16 -16.16
C PRO A 113 5.19 -5.26 -15.14
N ALA A 114 5.46 -5.82 -13.96
CA ALA A 114 4.49 -5.98 -12.89
C ALA A 114 3.82 -4.66 -12.50
N VAL A 115 2.64 -4.71 -11.89
CA VAL A 115 1.99 -3.56 -11.28
C VAL A 115 2.91 -2.94 -10.23
N THR A 116 2.94 -1.60 -10.11
CA THR A 116 3.74 -0.86 -9.14
C THR A 116 3.11 -0.90 -7.74
N ILE A 117 2.93 -2.10 -7.21
CA ILE A 117 2.15 -2.37 -6.00
C ILE A 117 2.67 -1.55 -4.81
N LYS A 118 3.98 -1.60 -4.58
CA LYS A 118 4.64 -0.88 -3.49
C LYS A 118 4.51 0.64 -3.62
N GLU A 119 4.58 1.16 -4.83
CA GLU A 119 4.43 2.59 -5.11
C GLU A 119 3.00 3.07 -4.85
N ILE A 120 2.02 2.28 -5.25
CA ILE A 120 0.61 2.56 -4.99
C ILE A 120 0.34 2.51 -3.48
N GLU A 121 0.87 1.49 -2.79
CA GLU A 121 0.74 1.35 -1.33
C GLU A 121 1.21 2.59 -0.58
N VAL A 122 2.43 3.08 -0.86
CA VAL A 122 2.95 4.28 -0.19
C VAL A 122 2.18 5.54 -0.59
N SER A 123 1.68 5.62 -1.82
CA SER A 123 0.87 6.76 -2.25
C SER A 123 -0.48 6.82 -1.54
N VAL A 124 -1.10 5.66 -1.29
CA VAL A 124 -2.37 5.57 -0.53
C VAL A 124 -2.20 6.10 0.89
N ILE A 125 -1.15 5.69 1.59
CA ILE A 125 -0.95 6.13 2.97
C ILE A 125 -0.52 7.59 3.06
N ASP A 126 0.38 8.05 2.19
CA ASP A 126 0.82 9.44 2.17
C ASP A 126 -0.39 10.37 1.92
N GLN A 127 -1.21 10.07 0.90
CA GLN A 127 -2.46 10.79 0.63
C GLN A 127 -3.43 10.72 1.81
N ALA A 128 -3.56 9.58 2.47
CA ALA A 128 -4.46 9.42 3.60
C ALA A 128 -4.03 10.26 4.83
N PHE A 129 -2.74 10.47 5.04
CA PHE A 129 -2.25 11.41 6.05
C PHE A 129 -2.55 12.85 5.66
N ASP A 130 -2.30 13.24 4.42
CA ASP A 130 -2.55 14.60 3.92
C ASP A 130 -4.06 14.96 4.00
N ASP A 131 -4.93 14.01 3.68
CA ASP A 131 -6.39 14.17 3.73
C ASP A 131 -6.98 14.02 5.15
N GLY A 132 -6.15 13.70 6.16
CA GLY A 132 -6.61 13.46 7.54
C GLY A 132 -7.49 12.23 7.70
N LEU A 133 -7.39 11.25 6.81
CA LEU A 133 -8.17 10.00 6.85
C LEU A 133 -7.61 8.98 7.86
N VAL A 134 -6.36 9.13 8.27
CA VAL A 134 -5.75 8.27 9.29
C VAL A 134 -6.14 8.79 10.67
N GLN A 135 -7.12 8.15 11.29
CA GLN A 135 -7.67 8.54 12.58
C GLN A 135 -7.53 7.42 13.61
N PRO A 136 -7.40 7.75 14.92
CA PRO A 136 -7.46 6.74 15.96
C PRO A 136 -8.84 6.05 15.97
N HIS A 137 -8.85 4.73 16.02
CA HIS A 137 -10.07 3.95 16.19
C HIS A 137 -10.13 3.42 17.62
N ALA A 138 -10.93 4.08 18.46
CA ALA A 138 -11.23 3.55 19.77
C ALA A 138 -12.13 2.31 19.66
N PRO A 139 -11.98 1.29 20.53
CA PRO A 139 -12.86 0.14 20.52
C PRO A 139 -14.29 0.57 20.88
N GLU A 140 -15.30 0.02 20.22
CA GLU A 140 -16.71 0.32 20.52
C GLU A 140 -17.10 -0.11 21.93
N ARG A 141 -16.47 -1.18 22.43
CA ARG A 141 -16.66 -1.64 23.81
C ARG A 141 -15.39 -2.33 24.33
N LEU A 142 -15.11 -2.16 25.61
CA LEU A 142 -14.05 -2.89 26.29
C LEU A 142 -14.52 -4.30 26.64
N THR A 143 -13.71 -5.30 26.32
CA THR A 143 -14.01 -6.73 26.63
C THR A 143 -13.75 -7.11 28.09
N GLY A 144 -13.09 -6.24 28.86
CA GLY A 144 -12.61 -6.51 30.22
C GLY A 144 -11.36 -7.41 30.28
N LYS A 145 -10.83 -7.83 29.14
CA LYS A 145 -9.57 -8.58 29.07
C LYS A 145 -8.39 -7.63 28.99
N THR A 146 -7.30 -7.99 29.63
CA THR A 146 -6.05 -7.23 29.62
C THR A 146 -4.96 -8.02 28.93
N VAL A 147 -4.26 -7.37 28.00
CA VAL A 147 -3.09 -7.93 27.31
C VAL A 147 -1.90 -7.00 27.51
N ALA A 148 -0.78 -7.55 27.94
CA ALA A 148 0.47 -6.80 28.02
C ALA A 148 1.31 -7.05 26.77
N VAL A 149 1.71 -5.97 26.10
CA VAL A 149 2.64 -6.04 24.95
C VAL A 149 3.99 -5.48 25.41
N VAL A 150 5.02 -6.32 25.36
CA VAL A 150 6.38 -5.93 25.76
C VAL A 150 7.18 -5.63 24.50
N GLY A 151 7.56 -4.37 24.32
CA GLY A 151 8.29 -3.85 23.19
C GLY A 151 7.48 -2.89 22.32
N SER A 152 8.14 -1.81 21.86
CA SER A 152 7.57 -0.73 21.04
C SER A 152 8.07 -0.75 19.60
N GLY A 153 8.62 -1.86 19.15
CA GLY A 153 8.98 -2.05 17.74
C GLY A 153 7.73 -2.29 16.88
N PRO A 154 7.85 -2.33 15.53
CA PRO A 154 6.72 -2.48 14.62
C PRO A 154 5.80 -3.66 14.95
N ALA A 155 6.37 -4.81 15.33
CA ALA A 155 5.59 -6.00 15.68
C ALA A 155 4.72 -5.77 16.93
N GLY A 156 5.29 -5.17 17.99
CA GLY A 156 4.56 -4.87 19.21
C GLY A 156 3.45 -3.84 18.99
N LEU A 157 3.75 -2.78 18.24
CA LEU A 157 2.77 -1.75 17.90
C LEU A 157 1.64 -2.30 17.03
N ALA A 158 1.95 -3.14 16.05
CA ALA A 158 0.94 -3.81 15.22
C ALA A 158 0.03 -4.73 16.06
N ALA A 159 0.62 -5.54 16.94
CA ALA A 159 -0.13 -6.40 17.83
C ALA A 159 -1.06 -5.59 18.75
N ALA A 160 -0.56 -4.52 19.36
CA ALA A 160 -1.35 -3.64 20.22
C ALA A 160 -2.52 -3.00 19.45
N GLN A 161 -2.27 -2.49 18.24
CA GLN A 161 -3.30 -1.88 17.41
C GLN A 161 -4.38 -2.90 17.00
N GLN A 162 -3.99 -4.11 16.56
CA GLN A 162 -4.96 -5.12 16.15
C GLN A 162 -5.77 -5.65 17.33
N LEU A 163 -5.14 -5.86 18.48
CA LEU A 163 -5.85 -6.26 19.70
C LEU A 163 -6.82 -5.20 20.21
N THR A 164 -6.50 -3.92 19.99
CA THR A 164 -7.40 -2.81 20.36
C THR A 164 -8.60 -2.72 19.43
N ARG A 165 -8.41 -3.08 18.14
CA ARG A 165 -9.49 -3.06 17.14
C ARG A 165 -10.43 -4.28 17.21
N ALA A 166 -9.96 -5.38 17.78
CA ALA A 166 -10.73 -6.63 17.90
C ALA A 166 -11.70 -6.60 19.10
#